data_32b99daeabd68337189fba245596c898
#
_entry.id   32b99daeabd68337189fba245596c898
#
_cell.length_a   1.000
_cell.length_b   1.000
_cell.length_c   1.000
_cell.angle_alpha   90.00
_cell.angle_beta   90.00
_cell.angle_gamma   90.00
#
_symmetry.space_group_name_H-M   'P 1'
#
loop_
_entity.id
_entity.type
_entity.pdbx_description
1 polymer ?
#
loop_
_entity_poly.entity_id
_entity_poly.type
_entity_poly.pdbx_seq_one_letter_code
_entity_poly.pdbx_strand_id
1 'polypeptide(L)'
;MEKIVLVDNKEVKFKSTAGTLMRYRNNFGRDLVKDIIALEKKFKTVKSGMAQFEIVELDMFEKIAWSMAKTANDKVPDIEHWLDEFNSFSIMKILPEIMELLVGNLRQENEKKEW
;
A
#
# COMPACT_ATOMS: atom_id res chain seq x y z
N MET A 1 -1.17 -12.06 5.31
CA MET A 1 -1.11 -12.22 3.84
C MET A 1 0.09 -11.48 3.29
N GLU A 2 0.81 -12.11 2.41
CA GLU A 2 2.02 -11.50 1.83
C GLU A 2 2.14 -11.81 0.34
N LYS A 3 2.90 -10.98 -0.36
CA LYS A 3 3.07 -11.07 -1.80
C LYS A 3 4.43 -10.49 -2.19
N ILE A 4 5.09 -11.10 -3.15
CA ILE A 4 6.32 -10.56 -3.73
C ILE A 4 5.94 -9.86 -5.04
N VAL A 5 6.35 -8.61 -5.16
CA VAL A 5 6.07 -7.77 -6.33
C VAL A 5 7.39 -7.26 -6.90
N LEU A 6 7.52 -7.31 -8.22
CA LEU A 6 8.68 -6.70 -8.89
C LEU A 6 8.50 -5.20 -8.95
N VAL A 7 9.42 -4.48 -8.33
CA VAL A 7 9.47 -3.03 -8.33
C VAL A 7 10.84 -2.63 -8.89
N ASP A 8 10.85 -2.00 -10.07
CA ASP A 8 12.09 -1.58 -10.71
C ASP A 8 13.06 -2.77 -10.86
N ASN A 9 12.52 -3.94 -11.28
CA ASN A 9 13.27 -5.21 -11.45
C ASN A 9 13.84 -5.79 -10.15
N LYS A 10 13.41 -5.29 -8.99
CA LYS A 10 13.78 -5.82 -7.68
C LYS A 10 12.59 -6.50 -7.05
N GLU A 11 12.82 -7.64 -6.39
CA GLU A 11 11.76 -8.31 -5.65
C GLU A 11 11.53 -7.59 -4.32
N VAL A 12 10.29 -7.13 -4.11
CA VAL A 12 9.89 -6.48 -2.87
C VAL A 12 8.75 -7.29 -2.25
N LYS A 13 8.92 -7.69 -0.99
CA LYS A 13 7.87 -8.40 -0.27
C LYS A 13 6.99 -7.38 0.46
N PHE A 14 5.69 -7.51 0.26
CA PHE A 14 4.68 -6.73 0.97
C PHE A 14 3.85 -7.67 1.83
N LYS A 15 3.51 -7.24 3.03
CA LYS A 15 2.73 -8.03 3.98
C LYS A 15 1.68 -7.15 4.64
N SER A 16 0.47 -7.69 4.77
CA SER A 16 -0.63 -7.01 5.47
C SER A 16 -1.03 -7.80 6.69
N THR A 17 -0.94 -7.17 7.85
CA THR A 17 -1.39 -7.70 9.14
C THR A 17 -2.10 -6.59 9.91
N ALA A 18 -2.69 -6.93 11.05
CA ALA A 18 -3.26 -5.91 11.94
C ALA A 18 -2.22 -4.86 12.34
N GLY A 19 -0.95 -5.28 12.47
CA GLY A 19 0.15 -4.37 12.80
C GLY A 19 0.46 -3.36 11.71
N THR A 20 0.11 -3.64 10.45
CA THR A 20 0.32 -2.71 9.35
C THR A 20 -0.50 -1.44 9.53
N LEU A 21 -1.76 -1.57 9.95
CA LEU A 21 -2.63 -0.41 10.20
C LEU A 21 -2.07 0.47 11.33
N MET A 22 -1.60 -0.18 12.39
CA MET A 22 -1.00 0.52 13.54
C MET A 22 0.28 1.23 13.12
N ARG A 23 1.13 0.58 12.34
CA ARG A 23 2.39 1.17 11.84
C ARG A 23 2.12 2.41 11.01
N TYR A 24 1.14 2.34 10.13
CA TYR A 24 0.76 3.47 9.28
C TYR A 24 0.27 4.65 10.13
N ARG A 25 -0.62 4.37 11.09
CA ARG A 25 -1.13 5.40 12.00
C ARG A 25 -0.01 6.02 12.84
N ASN A 26 0.86 5.18 13.42
CA ASN A 26 1.91 5.65 14.31
C ASN A 26 2.99 6.45 13.60
N ASN A 27 3.30 6.11 12.35
CA ASN A 27 4.34 6.81 11.60
C ASN A 27 3.82 8.04 10.87
N PHE A 28 2.57 8.05 10.45
CA PHE A 28 2.05 9.09 9.56
C PHE A 28 0.81 9.81 10.09
N GLY A 29 0.24 9.36 11.20
CA GLY A 29 -0.97 9.97 11.78
C GLY A 29 -2.20 9.82 10.90
N ARG A 30 -2.29 8.76 10.11
CA ARG A 30 -3.36 8.56 9.14
C ARG A 30 -4.04 7.20 9.31
N ASP A 31 -5.27 7.10 8.80
CA ASP A 31 -6.09 5.90 8.80
C ASP A 31 -5.89 5.16 7.47
N LEU A 32 -5.25 3.98 7.52
CA LEU A 32 -4.94 3.21 6.32
C LEU A 32 -6.20 2.77 5.58
N VAL A 33 -7.24 2.33 6.28
CA VAL A 33 -8.48 1.86 5.66
C VAL A 33 -9.13 3.01 4.88
N LYS A 34 -9.21 4.18 5.48
CA LYS A 34 -9.77 5.37 4.83
C LYS A 34 -8.97 5.75 3.60
N ASP A 35 -7.64 5.73 3.73
CA ASP A 35 -6.76 6.13 2.64
C ASP A 35 -6.78 5.13 1.48
N ILE A 36 -6.82 3.81 1.76
CA ILE A 36 -6.85 2.81 0.69
C ILE A 36 -8.19 2.85 -0.07
N ILE A 37 -9.29 3.15 0.61
CA ILE A 37 -10.58 3.31 -0.05
C ILE A 37 -10.55 4.50 -1.01
N ALA A 38 -9.97 5.61 -0.57
CA ALA A 38 -9.81 6.81 -1.41
C ALA A 38 -8.93 6.51 -2.62
N LEU A 39 -7.82 5.79 -2.43
CA LEU A 39 -6.93 5.41 -3.52
C LEU A 39 -7.60 4.45 -4.50
N GLU A 40 -8.40 3.51 -4.03
CA GLU A 40 -9.13 2.59 -4.89
C GLU A 40 -10.09 3.34 -5.81
N LYS A 41 -10.85 4.28 -5.26
CA LYS A 41 -11.78 5.10 -6.05
C LYS A 41 -11.02 5.92 -7.10
N LYS A 42 -9.94 6.55 -6.68
CA LYS A 42 -9.11 7.37 -7.60
C LYS A 42 -8.48 6.51 -8.68
N PHE A 43 -8.01 5.33 -8.34
CA PHE A 43 -7.41 4.40 -9.30
C PHE A 43 -8.37 4.07 -10.43
N LYS A 44 -9.63 3.78 -10.11
CA LYS A 44 -10.65 3.50 -11.11
C LYS A 44 -10.86 4.68 -12.06
N THR A 45 -10.89 5.88 -11.53
CA THR A 45 -11.07 7.11 -12.31
C THR A 45 -9.86 7.39 -13.21
N VAL A 46 -8.66 7.19 -12.68
CA VAL A 46 -7.40 7.35 -13.44
C VAL A 46 -7.32 6.30 -14.56
N LYS A 47 -7.68 5.06 -14.26
CA LYS A 47 -7.64 3.95 -15.21
C LYS A 47 -8.60 4.21 -16.39
N SER A 48 -9.74 4.85 -16.13
CA SER A 48 -10.71 5.21 -17.18
C SER A 48 -10.29 6.42 -17.99
N GLY A 49 -9.20 7.09 -17.64
CA GLY A 49 -8.71 8.28 -18.34
C GLY A 49 -9.39 9.57 -17.92
N MET A 50 -10.21 9.54 -16.86
CA MET A 50 -11.00 10.69 -16.43
C MET A 50 -10.27 11.58 -15.40
N ALA A 51 -9.14 11.13 -14.89
CA ALA A 51 -8.40 11.88 -13.87
C ALA A 51 -6.94 11.45 -13.85
N GLN A 52 -6.12 12.19 -13.09
CA GLN A 52 -4.72 11.86 -12.80
C GLN A 52 -4.53 11.83 -11.30
N PHE A 53 -3.55 11.06 -10.83
CA PHE A 53 -3.18 11.07 -9.42
C PHE A 53 -2.55 12.41 -9.06
N GLU A 54 -2.95 12.93 -7.91
CA GLU A 54 -2.39 14.15 -7.35
C GLU A 54 -1.29 13.80 -6.34
N ILE A 55 -0.51 14.80 -5.93
CA ILE A 55 0.61 14.61 -5.00
C ILE A 55 0.14 13.95 -3.70
N VAL A 56 -1.02 14.36 -3.18
CA VAL A 56 -1.55 13.80 -1.93
C VAL A 56 -1.81 12.30 -2.06
N GLU A 57 -2.27 11.85 -3.21
CA GLU A 57 -2.55 10.43 -3.45
C GLU A 57 -1.27 9.63 -3.65
N LEU A 58 -0.30 10.20 -4.37
CA LEU A 58 1.01 9.56 -4.51
C LEU A 58 1.69 9.40 -3.16
N ASP A 59 1.59 10.42 -2.31
CA ASP A 59 2.14 10.39 -0.97
C ASP A 59 1.49 9.31 -0.10
N MET A 60 0.16 9.21 -0.13
CA MET A 60 -0.58 8.15 0.57
C MET A 60 -0.15 6.76 0.09
N PHE A 61 -0.05 6.57 -1.22
CA PHE A 61 0.36 5.32 -1.82
C PHE A 61 1.75 4.89 -1.33
N GLU A 62 2.71 5.80 -1.38
CA GLU A 62 4.09 5.51 -0.96
C GLU A 62 4.15 5.12 0.53
N LYS A 63 3.43 5.82 1.36
CA LYS A 63 3.37 5.55 2.80
C LYS A 63 2.73 4.21 3.12
N ILE A 64 1.66 3.86 2.42
CA ILE A 64 0.99 2.55 2.57
C ILE A 64 1.94 1.44 2.11
N ALA A 65 2.56 1.59 0.96
CA ALA A 65 3.50 0.60 0.43
C ALA A 65 4.67 0.38 1.39
N TRP A 66 5.25 1.46 1.92
CA TRP A 66 6.33 1.36 2.90
C TRP A 66 5.88 0.61 4.15
N SER A 67 4.69 0.92 4.66
CA SER A 67 4.16 0.26 5.87
C SER A 67 4.03 -1.25 5.66
N MET A 68 3.64 -1.67 4.48
CA MET A 68 3.53 -3.08 4.13
C MET A 68 4.89 -3.74 3.92
N ALA A 69 5.84 -3.04 3.32
CA ALA A 69 7.20 -3.53 3.16
C ALA A 69 7.89 -3.67 4.52
N LYS A 70 7.72 -2.69 5.39
CA LYS A 70 8.27 -2.72 6.75
C LYS A 70 7.65 -3.85 7.59
N THR A 71 6.36 -4.14 7.38
CA THR A 71 5.69 -5.27 8.02
C THR A 71 6.31 -6.60 7.57
N ALA A 72 6.69 -6.71 6.31
CA ALA A 72 7.29 -7.92 5.77
C ALA A 72 8.75 -8.09 6.20
N ASN A 73 9.46 -7.00 6.43
CA ASN A 73 10.89 -7.02 6.76
C ASN A 73 11.24 -5.80 7.59
N ASP A 74 11.52 -6.02 8.87
CA ASP A 74 11.83 -4.96 9.82
C ASP A 74 13.15 -4.23 9.52
N LYS A 75 13.98 -4.76 8.63
CA LYS A 75 15.21 -4.12 8.18
C LYS A 75 15.00 -3.07 7.09
N VAL A 76 13.78 -2.95 6.57
CA VAL A 76 13.44 -1.87 5.63
C VAL A 76 13.72 -0.54 6.34
N PRO A 77 14.51 0.37 5.73
CA PRO A 77 14.84 1.64 6.37
C PRO A 77 13.64 2.60 6.40
N ASP A 78 13.85 3.83 6.84
CA ASP A 78 12.82 4.86 6.78
C ASP A 78 12.37 5.06 5.32
N ILE A 79 11.18 5.62 5.16
CA ILE A 79 10.51 5.70 3.86
C ILE A 79 11.35 6.40 2.79
N GLU A 80 12.02 7.49 3.14
CA GLU A 80 12.82 8.25 2.19
C GLU A 80 14.00 7.42 1.66
N HIS A 81 14.75 6.78 2.55
CA HIS A 81 15.87 5.92 2.15
C HIS A 81 15.39 4.69 1.39
N TRP A 82 14.24 4.16 1.75
CA TRP A 82 13.67 3.01 1.05
C TRP A 82 13.31 3.35 -0.39
N LEU A 83 12.65 4.49 -0.60
CA LEU A 83 12.27 4.93 -1.95
C LEU A 83 13.50 5.24 -2.82
N ASP A 84 14.60 5.69 -2.21
CA ASP A 84 15.84 5.92 -2.91
C ASP A 84 16.46 4.66 -3.51
N GLU A 85 16.05 3.48 -3.05
CA GLU A 85 16.52 2.21 -3.63
C GLU A 85 15.94 1.93 -5.01
N PHE A 86 14.91 2.68 -5.42
CA PHE A 86 14.21 2.46 -6.69
C PHE A 86 14.35 3.67 -7.60
N ASN A 87 14.69 3.43 -8.87
CA ASN A 87 14.68 4.50 -9.87
C ASN A 87 13.26 4.87 -10.28
N SER A 88 12.33 3.91 -10.16
CA SER A 88 10.94 4.06 -10.54
C SER A 88 10.06 3.30 -9.56
N PHE A 89 9.03 3.96 -9.04
CA PHE A 89 8.07 3.37 -8.11
C PHE A 89 6.66 3.66 -8.64
N SER A 90 6.20 2.82 -9.58
CA SER A 90 4.99 3.08 -10.36
C SER A 90 3.71 2.75 -9.60
N ILE A 91 2.90 3.77 -9.31
CA ILE A 91 1.60 3.59 -8.65
C ILE A 91 0.67 2.71 -9.50
N MET A 92 0.68 2.87 -10.83
CA MET A 92 -0.22 2.11 -11.70
C MET A 92 0.08 0.61 -11.69
N LYS A 93 1.34 0.23 -11.47
CA LYS A 93 1.75 -1.18 -11.42
C LYS A 93 1.67 -1.78 -10.04
N ILE A 94 2.04 -1.00 -9.02
CA ILE A 94 2.18 -1.49 -7.65
C ILE A 94 0.87 -1.43 -6.87
N LEU A 95 0.10 -0.35 -7.03
CA LEU A 95 -1.12 -0.15 -6.25
C LEU A 95 -2.12 -1.31 -6.38
N PRO A 96 -2.41 -1.86 -7.58
CA PRO A 96 -3.32 -3.00 -7.67
C PRO A 96 -2.86 -4.20 -6.86
N GLU A 97 -1.56 -4.44 -6.81
CA GLU A 97 -0.98 -5.57 -6.09
C GLU A 97 -1.15 -5.42 -4.57
N ILE A 98 -0.87 -4.24 -4.03
CA ILE A 98 -1.01 -4.02 -2.59
C ILE A 98 -2.47 -3.88 -2.17
N MET A 99 -3.33 -3.36 -3.05
CA MET A 99 -4.78 -3.31 -2.79
C MET A 99 -5.36 -4.71 -2.63
N GLU A 100 -4.93 -5.63 -3.47
CA GLU A 100 -5.36 -7.03 -3.40
C GLU A 100 -5.07 -7.63 -2.02
N LEU A 101 -3.88 -7.37 -1.48
CA LEU A 101 -3.50 -7.83 -0.14
C LEU A 101 -4.37 -7.20 0.95
N LEU A 102 -4.56 -5.90 0.90
CA LEU A 102 -5.30 -5.16 1.93
C LEU A 102 -6.78 -5.51 1.91
N VAL A 103 -7.40 -5.51 0.73
CA VAL A 103 -8.82 -5.81 0.58
C VAL A 103 -9.10 -7.26 0.96
N GLY A 104 -8.23 -8.18 0.56
CA GLY A 104 -8.36 -9.58 0.92
C GLY A 104 -8.33 -9.80 2.43
N ASN A 105 -7.42 -9.11 3.12
CA ASN A 105 -7.33 -9.19 4.58
C ASN A 105 -8.59 -8.65 5.27
N LEU A 106 -9.07 -7.50 4.81
CA LEU A 106 -10.28 -6.89 5.35
C LEU A 106 -11.52 -7.76 5.12
N ARG A 107 -11.63 -8.39 3.95
CA ARG A 107 -12.73 -9.30 3.64
C ARG A 107 -12.74 -10.51 4.56
N GLN A 108 -11.58 -11.08 4.86
CA GLN A 108 -11.49 -12.21 5.77
C GLN A 108 -11.96 -11.84 7.18
N GLU A 109 -11.62 -10.65 7.66
CA GLU A 109 -12.10 -10.17 8.95
C GLU A 109 -13.62 -10.01 8.97
N ASN A 110 -14.18 -9.45 7.90
CA ASN A 110 -15.63 -9.29 7.77
C ASN A 110 -16.37 -10.64 7.76
N GLU A 111 -15.85 -11.62 7.03
CA GLU A 111 -16.40 -12.96 6.99
C GLU A 111 -16.43 -13.60 8.37
N LYS A 112 -15.38 -13.40 9.17
CA LYS A 112 -15.33 -13.90 10.54
C LYS A 112 -16.35 -13.25 11.44
N LYS A 113 -16.74 -12.01 11.19
CA LYS A 113 -17.71 -11.27 12.00
C LYS A 113 -19.17 -11.62 11.70
N GLU A 114 -19.44 -12.27 10.60
CA GLU A 114 -20.79 -12.65 10.20
C GLU A 114 -21.31 -13.90 10.92
N TRP A 115 -20.50 -14.50 11.75
CA TRP A 115 -20.86 -15.66 12.56
C TRP A 115 -21.56 -15.23 13.86
#